data_a7de9545baf0bb2ba4dad06ea9e3e0b7
#
_entry.id   a7de9545baf0bb2ba4dad06ea9e3e0b7
#
_cell.length_a   1.000
_cell.length_b   1.000
_cell.length_c   1.000
_cell.angle_alpha   90.00
_cell.angle_beta   90.00
_cell.angle_gamma   90.00
#
_symmetry.space_group_name_H-M   'P 1'
#
loop_
_entity.id
_entity.type
_entity.pdbx_description
1 polymer ?
#
loop_
_entity_poly.entity_id
_entity_poly.type
_entity_poly.pdbx_seq_one_letter_code
_entity_poly.pdbx_strand_id
1 'polypeptide(L)'
;MSMPRHTSRRQFLQAAAAAGAAGLLLPSANRAYGFKAASERPVFATIGLRNQGWAITSKSFRFADFAALADVDANVLGLNVEKVEKAQGKKPDAYKDYRAVLDRKDIDAVMIATPDHWHTKVAVEAMRAGKDVYCEKPLTLTIDEGKLIEKVVKETGRVFQVGTMQRTESGQRFLQAIALIRNGRIGNVQKVTCGINRMEASPVIPEAAVPEGLDYDFWLGPAPKVPYRALPEMRKGYGGGVPLYSNCHYSFRNWHEYSGGKLTDWGAHHVDIACWALGATETGPSKITPVEYSLPVEYKDGHPVVDDQYNAATQFRIRAEMPNGVELIITSEGDNGILFEGTEGRFFVNRGKITGKPIEDLKENPLPENAIEAVYGGPVSENHTANFIEGMKSRKQPISDVWSHNRMLEICHLSNISMRLGRELSWDPVAREIVGDPQANSFLSREYRKGFEIRA
;
A
#
# COMPACT_ATOMS: atom_id res chain seq x y z
N MET A 1 13.18 42.21 -53.62
CA MET A 1 12.58 42.14 -52.24
C MET A 1 11.12 41.68 -52.40
N SER A 2 10.86 40.42 -52.13
CA SER A 2 9.50 39.89 -52.18
C SER A 2 9.08 39.50 -50.72
N MET A 3 7.95 40.05 -50.29
CA MET A 3 7.36 39.77 -48.96
C MET A 3 6.86 38.33 -48.87
N PRO A 4 6.92 37.68 -47.69
CA PRO A 4 6.37 36.34 -47.50
C PRO A 4 4.84 36.35 -47.48
N ARG A 5 4.23 35.43 -48.26
CA ARG A 5 2.77 35.23 -48.32
C ARG A 5 2.26 34.64 -47.00
N HIS A 6 1.30 35.30 -46.35
CA HIS A 6 0.55 34.78 -45.24
C HIS A 6 -0.28 33.55 -45.65
N THR A 7 -0.01 32.41 -45.07
CA THR A 7 -0.85 31.21 -45.18
C THR A 7 -2.18 31.44 -44.47
N SER A 8 -3.30 31.23 -45.18
CA SER A 8 -4.63 31.42 -44.60
C SER A 8 -5.01 30.26 -43.66
N ARG A 9 -5.85 30.55 -42.65
CA ARG A 9 -6.41 29.53 -41.71
C ARG A 9 -6.96 28.29 -42.42
N ARG A 10 -7.48 28.46 -43.65
CA ARG A 10 -8.04 27.37 -44.46
C ARG A 10 -6.95 26.46 -45.03
N GLN A 11 -5.77 26.98 -45.36
CA GLN A 11 -4.62 26.20 -45.83
C GLN A 11 -3.93 25.43 -44.70
N PHE A 12 -3.94 25.99 -43.49
CA PHE A 12 -3.46 25.27 -42.27
C PHE A 12 -4.35 24.09 -41.91
N LEU A 13 -5.67 24.23 -41.98
CA LEU A 13 -6.63 23.15 -41.72
C LEU A 13 -6.60 22.06 -42.80
N GLN A 14 -6.34 22.41 -44.06
CA GLN A 14 -6.17 21.42 -45.14
C GLN A 14 -4.87 20.66 -45.06
N ALA A 15 -3.78 21.28 -44.60
CA ALA A 15 -2.51 20.59 -44.32
C ALA A 15 -2.59 19.63 -43.09
N ALA A 16 -3.35 20.01 -42.08
CA ALA A 16 -3.61 19.13 -40.91
C ALA A 16 -4.48 17.92 -41.26
N ALA A 17 -5.43 18.05 -42.19
CA ALA A 17 -6.26 16.94 -42.67
C ALA A 17 -5.50 15.95 -43.58
N ALA A 18 -4.49 16.43 -44.33
CA ALA A 18 -3.67 15.58 -45.21
C ALA A 18 -2.58 14.78 -44.43
N ALA A 19 -2.12 15.31 -43.28
CA ALA A 19 -1.17 14.58 -42.41
C ALA A 19 -1.83 13.46 -41.58
N GLY A 20 -3.15 13.48 -41.43
CA GLY A 20 -3.91 12.46 -40.71
C GLY A 20 -4.22 11.16 -41.50
N ALA A 21 -3.99 11.16 -42.85
CA ALA A 21 -4.39 10.05 -43.70
C ALA A 21 -3.28 9.05 -44.05
N ALA A 22 -2.04 9.28 -43.64
CA ALA A 22 -0.90 8.40 -43.96
C ALA A 22 -0.40 7.51 -42.84
N GLY A 23 -1.15 7.39 -41.71
CA GLY A 23 -0.78 6.65 -40.50
C GLY A 23 -1.64 5.44 -40.21
N LEU A 24 -2.21 4.77 -41.22
CA LEU A 24 -2.98 3.54 -41.03
C LEU A 24 -2.14 2.34 -41.52
N LEU A 25 -1.58 1.60 -40.60
CA LEU A 25 -1.43 0.14 -40.56
C LEU A 25 -0.40 -0.29 -39.50
N LEU A 26 -0.79 -0.17 -38.21
CA LEU A 26 -0.27 -1.05 -37.16
C LEU A 26 -1.43 -1.38 -36.22
N PRO A 27 -1.71 -2.65 -35.91
CA PRO A 27 -2.76 -3.01 -34.97
C PRO A 27 -2.23 -2.93 -33.53
N SER A 28 -2.17 -1.77 -32.96
CA SER A 28 -2.11 -1.59 -31.52
C SER A 28 -3.39 -0.91 -31.08
N ALA A 29 -4.32 -1.72 -30.56
CA ALA A 29 -5.53 -1.22 -29.93
C ALA A 29 -5.22 -0.52 -28.61
N ASN A 30 -4.47 0.56 -28.64
CA ASN A 30 -4.50 1.56 -27.60
C ASN A 30 -5.81 2.34 -27.77
N ARG A 31 -6.89 1.84 -27.15
CA ARG A 31 -8.07 2.65 -26.90
C ARG A 31 -7.61 3.85 -26.07
N ALA A 32 -7.44 4.98 -26.73
CA ALA A 32 -7.35 6.28 -26.06
C ALA A 32 -8.69 6.47 -25.32
N TYR A 33 -8.71 6.17 -24.03
CA TYR A 33 -9.78 6.62 -23.15
C TYR A 33 -9.65 8.15 -23.10
N GLY A 34 -10.61 8.83 -23.76
CA GLY A 34 -10.68 10.28 -23.77
C GLY A 34 -10.80 10.78 -22.32
N PHE A 35 -9.77 11.48 -21.87
CA PHE A 35 -9.88 12.24 -20.63
C PHE A 35 -10.94 13.31 -20.83
N LYS A 36 -11.89 13.37 -19.88
CA LYS A 36 -12.71 14.56 -19.68
C LYS A 36 -11.77 15.77 -19.52
N ALA A 37 -12.20 16.94 -19.99
CA ALA A 37 -11.39 18.15 -19.94
C ALA A 37 -10.83 18.38 -18.53
N ALA A 38 -9.62 18.93 -18.42
CA ALA A 38 -8.90 19.14 -17.15
C ALA A 38 -9.65 19.99 -16.10
N SER A 39 -10.83 20.50 -16.42
CA SER A 39 -11.74 21.25 -15.55
C SER A 39 -12.75 20.38 -14.81
N GLU A 40 -12.90 19.08 -15.15
CA GLU A 40 -13.87 18.20 -14.50
C GLU A 40 -13.21 17.47 -13.31
N ARG A 41 -13.93 17.42 -12.19
CA ARG A 41 -13.52 16.65 -11.02
C ARG A 41 -13.50 15.16 -11.40
N PRO A 42 -12.47 14.40 -11.00
CA PRO A 42 -12.44 12.97 -11.29
C PRO A 42 -13.55 12.24 -10.51
N VAL A 43 -14.09 11.20 -11.13
CA VAL A 43 -15.14 10.37 -10.55
C VAL A 43 -14.53 9.09 -9.97
N PHE A 44 -14.72 8.89 -8.69
CA PHE A 44 -14.15 7.78 -7.94
C PHE A 44 -15.21 6.79 -7.49
N ALA A 45 -14.75 5.59 -7.16
CA ALA A 45 -15.48 4.64 -6.33
C ALA A 45 -14.57 4.13 -5.21
N THR A 46 -15.18 3.73 -4.08
CA THR A 46 -14.45 3.06 -2.99
C THR A 46 -14.91 1.61 -2.87
N ILE A 47 -13.95 0.69 -2.75
CA ILE A 47 -14.13 -0.75 -2.56
C ILE A 47 -13.56 -1.13 -1.19
N GLY A 48 -14.42 -1.59 -0.27
CA GLY A 48 -14.12 -1.75 1.15
C GLY A 48 -14.29 -0.44 1.92
N LEU A 49 -15.32 -0.36 2.78
CA LEU A 49 -15.82 0.90 3.34
C LEU A 49 -15.65 1.03 4.85
N ARG A 50 -15.23 -0.03 5.53
CA ARG A 50 -15.08 -0.01 6.98
C ARG A 50 -13.83 0.82 7.36
N ASN A 51 -13.88 1.55 8.45
CA ASN A 51 -12.74 2.30 9.04
C ASN A 51 -11.90 3.08 8.03
N GLN A 52 -10.83 2.46 7.50
CA GLN A 52 -9.89 3.12 6.60
C GLN A 52 -10.54 3.49 5.26
N GLY A 53 -11.41 2.64 4.72
CA GLY A 53 -12.15 2.94 3.50
C GLY A 53 -12.99 4.21 3.64
N TRP A 54 -13.71 4.37 4.75
CA TRP A 54 -14.40 5.63 5.05
C TRP A 54 -13.42 6.80 5.23
N ALA A 55 -12.30 6.59 5.93
CA ALA A 55 -11.33 7.64 6.20
C ALA A 55 -10.73 8.22 4.91
N ILE A 56 -10.33 7.37 3.96
CA ILE A 56 -9.78 7.84 2.67
C ILE A 56 -10.86 8.45 1.79
N THR A 57 -12.07 7.89 1.76
CA THR A 57 -13.21 8.43 1.02
C THR A 57 -13.55 9.85 1.49
N SER A 58 -13.74 10.02 2.80
CA SER A 58 -14.14 11.31 3.37
C SER A 58 -13.08 12.40 3.18
N LYS A 59 -11.80 12.07 3.32
CA LYS A 59 -10.70 13.01 3.05
C LYS A 59 -10.62 13.43 1.58
N SER A 60 -11.18 12.63 0.68
CA SER A 60 -11.08 12.84 -0.76
C SER A 60 -12.23 13.64 -1.36
N PHE A 61 -13.31 13.94 -0.61
CA PHE A 61 -14.47 14.68 -1.11
C PHE A 61 -14.14 16.07 -1.69
N ARG A 62 -13.10 16.71 -1.19
CA ARG A 62 -12.68 18.02 -1.74
C ARG A 62 -12.00 17.92 -3.11
N PHE A 63 -11.59 16.72 -3.53
CA PHE A 63 -10.81 16.49 -4.74
C PHE A 63 -11.56 15.71 -5.82
N ALA A 64 -12.47 14.80 -5.43
CA ALA A 64 -13.16 13.87 -6.32
C ALA A 64 -14.64 13.73 -5.96
N ASP A 65 -15.43 13.28 -6.90
CA ASP A 65 -16.83 12.90 -6.71
C ASP A 65 -16.94 11.38 -6.66
N PHE A 66 -17.69 10.86 -5.68
CA PHE A 66 -17.87 9.42 -5.50
C PHE A 66 -19.20 8.97 -6.08
N ALA A 67 -19.15 8.25 -7.21
CA ALA A 67 -20.33 7.78 -7.93
C ALA A 67 -20.79 6.38 -7.53
N ALA A 68 -19.89 5.57 -6.94
CA ALA A 68 -20.19 4.20 -6.53
C ALA A 68 -19.42 3.80 -5.27
N LEU A 69 -20.02 2.90 -4.51
CA LEU A 69 -19.43 2.27 -3.32
C LEU A 69 -19.64 0.75 -3.40
N ALA A 70 -18.64 -0.03 -2.94
CA ALA A 70 -18.77 -1.48 -2.85
C ALA A 70 -18.29 -2.02 -1.49
N ASP A 71 -19.09 -2.86 -0.86
CA ASP A 71 -18.72 -3.62 0.33
C ASP A 71 -19.55 -4.90 0.41
N VAL A 72 -18.96 -5.97 0.92
CA VAL A 72 -19.60 -7.28 1.13
C VAL A 72 -20.48 -7.31 2.39
N ASP A 73 -20.41 -6.28 3.24
CA ASP A 73 -21.26 -6.08 4.40
C ASP A 73 -22.34 -5.03 4.07
N ALA A 74 -23.58 -5.48 3.92
CA ALA A 74 -24.70 -4.64 3.53
C ALA A 74 -24.98 -3.50 4.52
N ASN A 75 -24.71 -3.71 5.83
CA ASN A 75 -24.91 -2.69 6.86
C ASN A 75 -23.87 -1.58 6.72
N VAL A 76 -22.61 -1.96 6.48
CA VAL A 76 -21.51 -1.00 6.23
C VAL A 76 -21.74 -0.24 4.94
N LEU A 77 -22.17 -0.92 3.89
CA LEU A 77 -22.48 -0.33 2.58
C LEU A 77 -23.60 0.72 2.72
N GLY A 78 -24.74 0.37 3.32
CA GLY A 78 -25.86 1.29 3.51
C GLY A 78 -25.48 2.53 4.30
N LEU A 79 -24.79 2.36 5.45
CA LEU A 79 -24.32 3.46 6.28
C LEU A 79 -23.40 4.43 5.52
N ASN A 80 -22.50 3.91 4.66
CA ASN A 80 -21.55 4.76 3.93
C ASN A 80 -22.21 5.44 2.72
N VAL A 81 -23.21 4.82 2.09
CA VAL A 81 -24.04 5.47 1.05
C VAL A 81 -24.70 6.72 1.60
N GLU A 82 -25.35 6.62 2.77
CA GLU A 82 -25.98 7.78 3.44
C GLU A 82 -24.97 8.90 3.77
N LYS A 83 -23.78 8.51 4.27
CA LYS A 83 -22.72 9.48 4.58
C LYS A 83 -22.20 10.21 3.35
N VAL A 84 -22.00 9.49 2.22
CA VAL A 84 -21.56 10.11 0.96
C VAL A 84 -22.65 11.01 0.39
N GLU A 85 -23.90 10.55 0.37
CA GLU A 85 -25.04 11.36 -0.07
C GLU A 85 -25.15 12.65 0.72
N LYS A 86 -25.02 12.58 2.04
CA LYS A 86 -25.03 13.77 2.92
C LYS A 86 -23.86 14.71 2.61
N ALA A 87 -22.68 14.18 2.32
CA ALA A 87 -21.47 14.98 2.09
C ALA A 87 -21.44 15.64 0.71
N GLN A 88 -21.93 14.96 -0.34
CA GLN A 88 -21.84 15.42 -1.72
C GLN A 88 -23.18 15.90 -2.30
N GLY A 89 -24.32 15.71 -1.60
CA GLY A 89 -25.65 16.04 -2.10
C GLY A 89 -26.17 15.13 -3.22
N LYS A 90 -25.44 14.04 -3.51
CA LYS A 90 -25.80 13.05 -4.52
C LYS A 90 -25.55 11.65 -3.98
N LYS A 91 -26.55 10.77 -4.14
CA LYS A 91 -26.48 9.39 -3.70
C LYS A 91 -25.58 8.58 -4.63
N PRO A 92 -24.54 7.91 -4.11
CA PRO A 92 -23.73 6.97 -4.90
C PRO A 92 -24.49 5.65 -5.12
N ASP A 93 -24.18 4.95 -6.20
CA ASP A 93 -24.68 3.60 -6.41
C ASP A 93 -23.97 2.61 -5.47
N ALA A 94 -24.73 1.61 -5.01
CA ALA A 94 -24.29 0.64 -4.02
C ALA A 94 -24.13 -0.76 -4.62
N TYR A 95 -22.99 -1.40 -4.42
CA TYR A 95 -22.70 -2.73 -4.97
C TYR A 95 -22.16 -3.66 -3.88
N LYS A 96 -22.66 -4.90 -3.84
CA LYS A 96 -22.07 -5.97 -3.02
C LYS A 96 -20.80 -6.55 -3.68
N ASP A 97 -20.81 -6.60 -5.00
CA ASP A 97 -19.72 -7.12 -5.83
C ASP A 97 -19.01 -5.96 -6.53
N TYR A 98 -17.73 -5.77 -6.20
CA TYR A 98 -16.90 -4.69 -6.75
C TYR A 98 -16.72 -4.77 -8.27
N ARG A 99 -16.91 -5.95 -8.90
CA ARG A 99 -16.78 -6.11 -10.36
C ARG A 99 -17.79 -5.25 -11.10
N ALA A 100 -18.99 -5.07 -10.56
CA ALA A 100 -19.99 -4.16 -11.12
C ALA A 100 -19.52 -2.68 -11.09
N VAL A 101 -18.67 -2.29 -10.12
CA VAL A 101 -18.02 -0.98 -10.12
C VAL A 101 -17.02 -0.86 -11.25
N LEU A 102 -16.24 -1.91 -11.51
CA LEU A 102 -15.20 -1.91 -12.55
C LEU A 102 -15.79 -1.84 -13.97
N ASP A 103 -16.99 -2.36 -14.19
CA ASP A 103 -17.70 -2.33 -15.48
C ASP A 103 -18.17 -0.91 -15.86
N ARG A 104 -18.28 0.00 -14.90
CA ARG A 104 -18.74 1.38 -15.11
C ARG A 104 -17.71 2.19 -15.88
N LYS A 105 -18.15 2.89 -16.94
CA LYS A 105 -17.29 3.71 -17.80
C LYS A 105 -17.16 5.17 -17.32
N ASP A 106 -18.02 5.60 -16.42
CA ASP A 106 -18.01 6.94 -15.81
C ASP A 106 -17.08 7.06 -14.59
N ILE A 107 -16.50 5.95 -14.10
CA ILE A 107 -15.53 5.94 -13.00
C ILE A 107 -14.11 6.01 -13.56
N ASP A 108 -13.35 7.01 -13.13
CA ASP A 108 -11.97 7.26 -13.55
C ASP A 108 -10.98 6.45 -12.69
N ALA A 109 -11.22 6.34 -11.38
CA ALA A 109 -10.34 5.64 -10.46
C ALA A 109 -11.09 4.93 -9.33
N VAL A 110 -10.43 3.95 -8.72
CA VAL A 110 -10.94 3.25 -7.54
C VAL A 110 -10.00 3.41 -6.35
N MET A 111 -10.60 3.58 -5.16
CA MET A 111 -9.91 3.51 -3.87
C MET A 111 -10.19 2.16 -3.23
N ILE A 112 -9.13 1.36 -3.02
CA ILE A 112 -9.22 0.00 -2.49
C ILE A 112 -8.79 0.03 -1.03
N ALA A 113 -9.69 -0.37 -0.12
CA ALA A 113 -9.44 -0.50 1.31
C ALA A 113 -10.08 -1.77 1.88
N THR A 114 -10.05 -2.83 1.10
CA THR A 114 -10.40 -4.19 1.49
C THR A 114 -9.37 -4.74 2.50
N PRO A 115 -9.55 -5.92 3.08
CA PRO A 115 -8.45 -6.65 3.72
C PRO A 115 -7.32 -6.97 2.74
N ASP A 116 -6.10 -7.14 3.28
CA ASP A 116 -4.86 -7.24 2.48
C ASP A 116 -4.91 -8.35 1.42
N HIS A 117 -5.53 -9.49 1.74
CA HIS A 117 -5.65 -10.63 0.84
C HIS A 117 -6.48 -10.38 -0.43
N TRP A 118 -7.22 -9.28 -0.48
CA TRP A 118 -7.99 -8.84 -1.63
C TRP A 118 -7.29 -7.79 -2.49
N HIS A 119 -6.30 -7.07 -1.93
CA HIS A 119 -5.70 -5.90 -2.58
C HIS A 119 -5.25 -6.21 -4.00
N THR A 120 -4.44 -7.26 -4.17
CA THR A 120 -3.86 -7.61 -5.48
C THR A 120 -4.92 -7.95 -6.52
N LYS A 121 -5.92 -8.76 -6.16
CA LYS A 121 -6.97 -9.15 -7.09
C LYS A 121 -7.78 -7.95 -7.58
N VAL A 122 -8.26 -7.14 -6.65
CA VAL A 122 -9.06 -5.95 -6.99
C VAL A 122 -8.23 -4.95 -7.79
N ALA A 123 -6.97 -4.70 -7.40
CA ALA A 123 -6.09 -3.77 -8.09
C ALA A 123 -5.78 -4.18 -9.52
N VAL A 124 -5.44 -5.46 -9.75
CA VAL A 124 -5.15 -6.01 -11.09
C VAL A 124 -6.38 -5.91 -11.99
N GLU A 125 -7.55 -6.32 -11.50
CA GLU A 125 -8.79 -6.25 -12.26
C GLU A 125 -9.20 -4.79 -12.55
N ALA A 126 -9.02 -3.87 -11.59
CA ALA A 126 -9.29 -2.45 -11.78
C ALA A 126 -8.42 -1.83 -12.88
N MET A 127 -7.10 -2.08 -12.85
CA MET A 127 -6.18 -1.58 -13.89
C MET A 127 -6.54 -2.12 -15.27
N ARG A 128 -6.88 -3.40 -15.38
CA ARG A 128 -7.32 -4.03 -16.64
C ARG A 128 -8.65 -3.51 -17.12
N ALA A 129 -9.53 -3.10 -16.22
CA ALA A 129 -10.78 -2.39 -16.54
C ALA A 129 -10.56 -0.91 -16.91
N GLY A 130 -9.29 -0.44 -16.93
CA GLY A 130 -8.92 0.91 -17.33
C GLY A 130 -9.02 1.95 -16.22
N LYS A 131 -9.10 1.54 -14.94
CA LYS A 131 -9.15 2.45 -13.79
C LYS A 131 -7.76 2.76 -13.28
N ASP A 132 -7.53 4.01 -12.87
CA ASP A 132 -6.41 4.33 -12.01
C ASP A 132 -6.71 3.85 -10.58
N VAL A 133 -5.67 3.54 -9.80
CA VAL A 133 -5.84 2.83 -8.54
C VAL A 133 -5.14 3.53 -7.38
N TYR A 134 -5.88 3.77 -6.32
CA TYR A 134 -5.35 4.01 -4.98
C TYR A 134 -5.62 2.75 -4.16
N CYS A 135 -4.59 2.12 -3.61
CA CYS A 135 -4.75 0.92 -2.80
C CYS A 135 -4.11 1.09 -1.43
N GLU A 136 -4.84 0.76 -0.37
CA GLU A 136 -4.30 0.80 0.98
C GLU A 136 -3.12 -0.16 1.15
N LYS A 137 -2.28 0.19 2.13
CA LYS A 137 -1.15 -0.62 2.59
C LYS A 137 -1.61 -1.66 3.64
N PRO A 138 -0.89 -2.76 3.82
CA PRO A 138 0.20 -3.30 2.98
C PRO A 138 -0.35 -3.75 1.63
N LEU A 139 0.40 -3.48 0.56
CA LEU A 139 -0.14 -3.62 -0.80
C LEU A 139 -0.50 -5.07 -1.15
N THR A 140 0.27 -6.03 -0.66
CA THR A 140 0.18 -7.45 -1.04
C THR A 140 0.30 -8.38 0.16
N LEU A 141 -0.13 -9.61 -0.01
CA LEU A 141 0.03 -10.67 0.98
C LEU A 141 1.28 -11.53 0.71
N THR A 142 1.80 -11.53 -0.53
CA THR A 142 2.99 -12.27 -0.93
C THR A 142 3.87 -11.44 -1.86
N ILE A 143 5.13 -11.87 -2.02
CA ILE A 143 6.11 -11.20 -2.90
C ILE A 143 5.71 -11.32 -4.36
N ASP A 144 5.21 -12.46 -4.80
CA ASP A 144 4.81 -12.68 -6.19
C ASP A 144 3.56 -11.88 -6.58
N GLU A 145 2.67 -11.60 -5.62
CA GLU A 145 1.58 -10.63 -5.81
C GLU A 145 2.13 -9.22 -6.14
N GLY A 146 3.22 -8.81 -5.48
CA GLY A 146 3.90 -7.55 -5.76
C GLY A 146 4.48 -7.50 -7.18
N LYS A 147 5.19 -8.56 -7.59
CA LYS A 147 5.71 -8.70 -8.95
C LYS A 147 4.59 -8.61 -10.00
N LEU A 148 3.43 -9.22 -9.72
CA LEU A 148 2.27 -9.18 -10.61
C LEU A 148 1.69 -7.76 -10.74
N ILE A 149 1.53 -7.03 -9.63
CA ILE A 149 1.03 -5.63 -9.68
C ILE A 149 1.98 -4.75 -10.50
N GLU A 150 3.30 -4.85 -10.27
CA GLU A 150 4.30 -4.11 -11.05
C GLU A 150 4.21 -4.39 -12.56
N LYS A 151 4.04 -5.67 -12.93
CA LYS A 151 3.81 -6.08 -14.31
C LYS A 151 2.57 -5.43 -14.90
N VAL A 152 1.43 -5.49 -14.20
CA VAL A 152 0.15 -4.96 -14.70
C VAL A 152 0.14 -3.44 -14.77
N VAL A 153 0.79 -2.72 -13.85
CA VAL A 153 0.99 -1.27 -13.97
C VAL A 153 1.74 -0.92 -15.24
N LYS A 154 2.83 -1.65 -15.55
CA LYS A 154 3.61 -1.44 -16.79
C LYS A 154 2.77 -1.75 -18.05
N GLU A 155 2.03 -2.84 -18.05
CA GLU A 155 1.19 -3.28 -19.18
C GLU A 155 0.04 -2.30 -19.47
N THR A 156 -0.60 -1.77 -18.43
CA THR A 156 -1.80 -0.95 -18.57
C THR A 156 -1.52 0.55 -18.63
N GLY A 157 -0.34 0.99 -18.17
CA GLY A 157 0.01 2.41 -18.03
C GLY A 157 -0.89 3.15 -17.03
N ARG A 158 -1.57 2.43 -16.12
CA ARG A 158 -2.42 3.06 -15.10
C ARG A 158 -1.58 3.73 -14.02
N VAL A 159 -2.11 4.81 -13.49
CA VAL A 159 -1.52 5.47 -12.32
C VAL A 159 -1.90 4.66 -11.08
N PHE A 160 -0.92 4.33 -10.28
CA PHE A 160 -1.11 3.56 -9.07
C PHE A 160 -0.45 4.23 -7.88
N GLN A 161 -1.21 4.45 -6.81
CA GLN A 161 -0.69 4.96 -5.54
C GLN A 161 -0.99 3.99 -4.40
N VAL A 162 0.03 3.72 -3.60
CA VAL A 162 -0.11 2.95 -2.36
C VAL A 162 -0.40 3.90 -1.19
N GLY A 163 -1.25 3.48 -0.25
CA GLY A 163 -1.70 4.26 0.90
C GLY A 163 -0.63 4.52 1.98
N THR A 164 0.64 4.71 1.61
CA THR A 164 1.74 5.03 2.54
C THR A 164 1.80 6.53 2.82
N MET A 165 0.80 7.04 3.53
CA MET A 165 0.60 8.48 3.77
C MET A 165 1.77 9.17 4.49
N GLN A 166 2.69 8.43 5.13
CA GLN A 166 3.87 9.03 5.77
C GLN A 166 4.79 9.74 4.77
N ARG A 167 4.71 9.41 3.47
CA ARG A 167 5.46 10.10 2.42
C ARG A 167 4.95 11.51 2.11
N THR A 168 3.75 11.88 2.56
CA THR A 168 3.11 13.18 2.27
C THR A 168 2.57 13.89 3.50
N GLU A 169 2.09 13.14 4.49
CA GLU A 169 1.39 13.67 5.67
C GLU A 169 2.35 13.78 6.89
N SER A 170 1.80 13.96 8.08
CA SER A 170 2.53 14.06 9.36
C SER A 170 3.39 15.32 9.49
N GLY A 171 2.99 16.43 8.86
CA GLY A 171 3.70 17.72 8.93
C GLY A 171 5.13 17.62 8.40
N GLN A 172 5.34 16.83 7.34
CA GLN A 172 6.62 16.65 6.63
C GLN A 172 7.77 16.08 7.49
N ARG A 173 7.50 15.57 8.71
CA ARG A 173 8.57 15.09 9.62
C ARG A 173 9.42 13.99 9.00
N PHE A 174 8.83 13.09 8.24
CA PHE A 174 9.57 12.03 7.56
C PHE A 174 10.38 12.55 6.38
N LEU A 175 9.90 13.54 5.64
CA LEU A 175 10.68 14.23 4.61
C LEU A 175 11.88 14.96 5.23
N GLN A 176 11.66 15.64 6.36
CA GLN A 176 12.75 16.30 7.10
C GLN A 176 13.79 15.29 7.59
N ALA A 177 13.36 14.13 8.10
CA ALA A 177 14.26 13.05 8.51
C ALA A 177 15.15 12.57 7.34
N ILE A 178 14.55 12.36 6.16
CA ILE A 178 15.29 11.95 4.97
C ILE A 178 16.23 13.09 4.49
N ALA A 179 15.76 14.34 4.54
CA ALA A 179 16.59 15.50 4.19
C ALA A 179 17.82 15.62 5.09
N LEU A 180 17.70 15.39 6.41
CA LEU A 180 18.84 15.36 7.33
C LEU A 180 19.88 14.32 6.92
N ILE A 181 19.43 13.10 6.58
CA ILE A 181 20.31 12.01 6.15
C ILE A 181 21.02 12.38 4.85
N ARG A 182 20.26 12.82 3.83
CA ARG A 182 20.81 13.17 2.52
C ARG A 182 21.77 14.37 2.56
N ASN A 183 21.65 15.23 3.58
CA ASN A 183 22.56 16.36 3.81
C ASN A 183 23.66 16.05 4.84
N GLY A 184 23.91 14.77 5.15
CA GLY A 184 25.02 14.31 5.97
C GLY A 184 24.96 14.70 7.45
N ARG A 185 23.77 15.04 7.99
CA ARG A 185 23.63 15.59 9.36
C ARG A 185 23.89 14.57 10.49
N ILE A 186 24.09 13.30 10.14
CA ILE A 186 24.49 12.22 11.05
C ILE A 186 25.70 11.44 10.53
N GLY A 187 26.38 11.97 9.50
CA GLY A 187 27.44 11.23 8.82
C GLY A 187 26.88 10.04 8.04
N ASN A 188 27.66 8.97 7.91
CA ASN A 188 27.24 7.73 7.26
C ASN A 188 26.27 6.96 8.17
N VAL A 189 25.09 6.61 7.66
CA VAL A 189 24.13 5.78 8.40
C VAL A 189 24.72 4.38 8.60
N GLN A 190 24.72 3.91 9.83
CA GLN A 190 25.21 2.59 10.21
C GLN A 190 24.07 1.65 10.58
N LYS A 191 23.02 2.21 11.23
CA LYS A 191 21.91 1.43 11.74
C LYS A 191 20.61 2.22 11.67
N VAL A 192 19.53 1.51 11.35
CA VAL A 192 18.17 2.04 11.41
C VAL A 192 17.31 1.07 12.23
N THR A 193 16.59 1.58 13.23
CA THR A 193 15.67 0.78 14.04
C THR A 193 14.24 1.24 13.82
N CYS A 194 13.40 0.39 13.24
CA CYS A 194 11.97 0.58 13.08
C CYS A 194 11.24 -0.07 14.27
N GLY A 195 10.78 0.75 15.22
CA GLY A 195 9.95 0.32 16.35
C GLY A 195 8.50 0.17 15.93
N ILE A 196 7.92 -1.02 16.15
CA ILE A 196 6.54 -1.36 15.83
C ILE A 196 5.92 -2.01 17.07
N ASN A 197 4.74 -1.59 17.46
CA ASN A 197 4.10 -2.13 18.66
C ASN A 197 3.86 -3.63 18.56
N ARG A 198 3.87 -4.32 19.70
CA ARG A 198 3.50 -5.73 19.85
C ARG A 198 2.07 -5.98 19.37
N MET A 199 1.79 -7.22 19.02
CA MET A 199 0.46 -7.77 18.83
C MET A 199 0.13 -8.71 20.00
N GLU A 200 -1.13 -8.75 20.40
CA GLU A 200 -1.59 -9.68 21.43
C GLU A 200 -1.98 -11.02 20.79
N ALA A 201 -1.76 -12.12 21.52
CA ALA A 201 -2.32 -13.41 21.18
C ALA A 201 -3.84 -13.41 21.42
N SER A 202 -4.55 -14.35 20.84
CA SER A 202 -5.96 -14.59 21.15
C SER A 202 -6.15 -15.82 22.03
N PRO A 203 -7.25 -15.92 22.76
CA PRO A 203 -7.74 -17.22 23.23
C PRO A 203 -8.18 -18.07 22.01
N VAL A 204 -8.59 -19.31 22.25
CA VAL A 204 -9.30 -20.13 21.26
C VAL A 204 -10.59 -19.41 20.85
N ILE A 205 -10.80 -19.23 19.55
CA ILE A 205 -11.94 -18.50 18.96
C ILE A 205 -12.88 -19.54 18.34
N PRO A 206 -14.04 -19.82 18.96
CA PRO A 206 -14.96 -20.83 18.45
C PRO A 206 -15.60 -20.41 17.14
N GLU A 207 -16.13 -21.38 16.42
CA GLU A 207 -17.04 -21.11 15.31
C GLU A 207 -18.28 -20.35 15.78
N ALA A 208 -18.75 -19.43 14.98
CA ALA A 208 -19.88 -18.58 15.29
C ALA A 208 -20.75 -18.36 14.04
N ALA A 209 -21.98 -17.94 14.25
CA ALA A 209 -22.85 -17.56 13.14
C ALA A 209 -22.28 -16.33 12.42
N VAL A 210 -22.32 -16.36 11.08
CA VAL A 210 -21.97 -15.20 10.26
C VAL A 210 -22.91 -14.05 10.60
N PRO A 211 -22.41 -12.84 10.86
CA PRO A 211 -23.25 -11.68 11.11
C PRO A 211 -24.25 -11.42 9.96
N GLU A 212 -25.47 -11.03 10.29
CA GLU A 212 -26.46 -10.67 9.30
C GLU A 212 -25.97 -9.52 8.42
N GLY A 213 -26.16 -9.66 7.12
CA GLY A 213 -25.72 -8.68 6.12
C GLY A 213 -24.30 -8.88 5.60
N LEU A 214 -23.47 -9.72 6.23
CA LEU A 214 -22.11 -10.03 5.78
C LEU A 214 -22.11 -11.23 4.82
N ASP A 215 -21.70 -11.03 3.57
CA ASP A 215 -21.31 -12.11 2.65
C ASP A 215 -19.92 -12.62 3.01
N TYR A 216 -19.86 -13.56 3.96
CA TYR A 216 -18.59 -14.05 4.47
C TYR A 216 -17.84 -14.91 3.44
N ASP A 217 -18.54 -15.65 2.57
CA ASP A 217 -17.88 -16.41 1.50
C ASP A 217 -17.16 -15.49 0.51
N PHE A 218 -17.80 -14.39 0.13
CA PHE A 218 -17.18 -13.40 -0.72
C PHE A 218 -16.10 -12.58 0.05
N TRP A 219 -16.28 -12.35 1.36
CA TRP A 219 -15.23 -11.74 2.19
C TRP A 219 -13.94 -12.58 2.22
N LEU A 220 -14.04 -13.91 2.33
CA LEU A 220 -12.90 -14.81 2.23
C LEU A 220 -12.22 -14.73 0.87
N GLY A 221 -12.97 -14.65 -0.20
CA GLY A 221 -12.45 -14.46 -1.57
C GLY A 221 -11.30 -15.38 -1.92
N PRO A 222 -10.09 -14.82 -2.20
CA PRO A 222 -8.89 -15.59 -2.55
C PRO A 222 -8.35 -16.48 -1.43
N ALA A 223 -8.69 -16.19 -0.16
CA ALA A 223 -8.20 -16.95 0.99
C ALA A 223 -8.89 -18.31 1.12
N PRO A 224 -8.33 -19.26 1.87
CA PRO A 224 -8.95 -20.56 2.13
C PRO A 224 -10.34 -20.44 2.72
N LYS A 225 -11.22 -21.38 2.38
CA LYS A 225 -12.57 -21.45 2.94
C LYS A 225 -12.52 -22.05 4.33
N VAL A 226 -12.83 -21.23 5.34
CA VAL A 226 -12.89 -21.60 6.74
C VAL A 226 -14.16 -21.09 7.38
N PRO A 227 -14.66 -21.68 8.50
CA PRO A 227 -15.81 -21.18 9.22
C PRO A 227 -15.54 -19.77 9.80
N TYR A 228 -16.62 -18.98 9.94
CA TYR A 228 -16.54 -17.73 10.67
C TYR A 228 -16.34 -18.01 12.15
N ARG A 229 -15.36 -17.32 12.76
CA ARG A 229 -15.00 -17.48 14.17
C ARG A 229 -15.10 -16.14 14.88
N ALA A 230 -15.72 -16.11 16.06
CA ALA A 230 -15.79 -14.90 16.87
C ALA A 230 -16.11 -15.21 18.32
N LEU A 231 -15.58 -14.37 19.21
CA LEU A 231 -16.05 -14.24 20.60
C LEU A 231 -17.04 -13.08 20.72
N PRO A 232 -17.97 -13.13 21.68
CA PRO A 232 -19.01 -12.12 21.82
C PRO A 232 -18.50 -10.75 22.30
N GLU A 233 -17.28 -10.69 22.79
CA GLU A 233 -16.68 -9.43 23.27
C GLU A 233 -16.45 -8.47 22.12
N MET A 234 -16.98 -7.23 22.25
CA MET A 234 -16.92 -6.23 21.18
C MET A 234 -15.74 -5.28 21.35
N ARG A 235 -15.10 -4.93 20.24
CA ARG A 235 -14.03 -3.95 20.18
C ARG A 235 -14.56 -2.54 20.53
N LYS A 236 -13.79 -1.84 21.36
CA LYS A 236 -14.03 -0.42 21.67
C LYS A 236 -13.15 0.48 20.79
N GLY A 237 -13.62 1.70 20.52
CA GLY A 237 -12.86 2.67 19.75
C GLY A 237 -12.74 2.35 18.26
N TYR A 238 -11.55 2.52 17.69
CA TYR A 238 -11.29 2.29 16.26
C TYR A 238 -11.60 0.83 15.89
N GLY A 239 -12.48 0.63 14.93
CA GLY A 239 -13.03 -0.67 14.59
C GLY A 239 -14.18 -1.13 15.49
N GLY A 240 -14.81 -0.22 16.24
CA GLY A 240 -16.01 -0.51 17.03
C GLY A 240 -17.15 -1.11 16.21
N GLY A 241 -18.05 -1.83 16.90
CA GLY A 241 -19.16 -2.56 16.26
C GLY A 241 -18.76 -3.90 15.63
N VAL A 242 -17.54 -4.41 15.93
CA VAL A 242 -17.06 -5.73 15.49
C VAL A 242 -16.49 -6.51 16.68
N PRO A 243 -16.47 -7.86 16.63
CA PRO A 243 -15.86 -8.65 17.69
C PRO A 243 -14.40 -8.27 17.93
N LEU A 244 -13.98 -8.30 19.18
CA LEU A 244 -12.58 -8.07 19.56
C LEU A 244 -11.70 -9.19 19.01
N TYR A 245 -12.16 -10.43 19.17
CA TYR A 245 -11.50 -11.63 18.67
C TYR A 245 -12.35 -12.27 17.57
N SER A 246 -11.82 -12.31 16.35
CA SER A 246 -12.46 -12.99 15.21
C SER A 246 -11.43 -13.26 14.12
N ASN A 247 -11.81 -14.10 13.15
CA ASN A 247 -11.02 -14.29 11.92
C ASN A 247 -11.46 -13.36 10.78
N CYS A 248 -12.20 -12.31 11.10
CA CYS A 248 -12.76 -11.37 10.13
C CYS A 248 -12.59 -9.91 10.61
N HIS A 249 -13.17 -8.96 9.86
CA HIS A 249 -13.24 -7.55 10.19
C HIS A 249 -11.87 -6.94 10.57
N TYR A 250 -11.77 -6.23 11.68
CA TYR A 250 -10.54 -5.59 12.14
C TYR A 250 -9.43 -6.61 12.46
N SER A 251 -9.81 -7.77 12.99
CA SER A 251 -8.88 -8.79 13.52
C SER A 251 -8.25 -9.66 12.43
N PHE A 252 -8.65 -9.52 11.17
CA PHE A 252 -8.03 -10.22 10.04
C PHE A 252 -6.50 -10.04 9.98
N ARG A 253 -6.00 -8.91 10.51
CA ARG A 253 -4.57 -8.57 10.56
C ARG A 253 -3.72 -9.57 11.32
N ASN A 254 -4.35 -10.35 12.19
CA ASN A 254 -3.68 -11.29 13.08
C ASN A 254 -3.59 -12.71 12.50
N TRP A 255 -4.02 -12.88 11.25
CA TRP A 255 -4.06 -14.16 10.55
C TRP A 255 -3.24 -14.10 9.27
N HIS A 256 -2.28 -15.03 9.10
CA HIS A 256 -1.44 -15.09 7.91
C HIS A 256 -2.23 -15.38 6.62
N GLU A 257 -3.41 -15.96 6.73
CA GLU A 257 -4.32 -16.21 5.61
C GLU A 257 -4.84 -14.91 4.99
N TYR A 258 -4.85 -13.81 5.75
CA TYR A 258 -5.45 -12.54 5.34
C TYR A 258 -4.50 -11.36 5.39
N SER A 259 -3.41 -11.45 6.19
CA SER A 259 -2.46 -10.36 6.41
C SER A 259 -1.09 -10.90 6.87
N GLY A 260 -0.09 -10.06 6.99
CA GLY A 260 1.22 -10.40 7.55
C GLY A 260 1.43 -9.92 8.99
N GLY A 261 0.35 -9.70 9.73
CA GLY A 261 0.41 -9.26 11.12
C GLY A 261 0.86 -7.81 11.29
N LYS A 262 1.25 -7.48 12.50
CA LYS A 262 1.74 -6.15 12.85
C LYS A 262 2.98 -5.75 12.06
N LEU A 263 3.78 -6.76 11.69
CA LEU A 263 5.01 -6.57 10.93
C LEU A 263 4.76 -5.96 9.56
N THR A 264 3.76 -6.44 8.80
CA THR A 264 3.40 -5.84 7.51
C THR A 264 2.53 -4.59 7.68
N ASP A 265 1.59 -4.57 8.64
CA ASP A 265 0.67 -3.45 8.86
C ASP A 265 1.43 -2.14 9.17
N TRP A 266 2.39 -2.16 10.11
CA TRP A 266 3.20 -0.99 10.47
C TRP A 266 4.56 -0.94 9.77
N GLY A 267 5.12 -2.10 9.38
CA GLY A 267 6.31 -2.16 8.54
C GLY A 267 6.12 -1.39 7.24
N ALA A 268 4.96 -1.54 6.62
CA ALA A 268 4.55 -0.76 5.43
C ALA A 268 4.63 0.76 5.61
N HIS A 269 4.78 1.25 6.82
CA HIS A 269 5.00 2.67 7.12
C HIS A 269 6.45 2.99 7.49
N HIS A 270 7.02 2.26 8.47
CA HIS A 270 8.33 2.61 9.02
C HIS A 270 9.48 2.06 8.20
N VAL A 271 9.37 0.80 7.72
CA VAL A 271 10.39 0.24 6.82
C VAL A 271 10.38 0.96 5.47
N ASP A 272 9.21 1.43 5.00
CA ASP A 272 9.09 2.26 3.80
C ASP A 272 9.93 3.54 3.89
N ILE A 273 9.77 4.28 4.97
CA ILE A 273 10.57 5.51 5.21
C ILE A 273 12.05 5.19 5.39
N ALA A 274 12.39 4.10 6.11
CA ALA A 274 13.77 3.68 6.31
C ALA A 274 14.44 3.36 4.96
N CYS A 275 13.82 2.57 4.11
CA CYS A 275 14.33 2.24 2.77
C CYS A 275 14.47 3.48 1.89
N TRP A 276 13.49 4.40 1.93
CA TRP A 276 13.57 5.65 1.18
C TRP A 276 14.70 6.54 1.66
N ALA A 277 14.92 6.62 2.98
CA ALA A 277 16.03 7.37 3.56
C ALA A 277 17.41 6.81 3.16
N LEU A 278 17.52 5.48 3.11
CA LEU A 278 18.74 4.77 2.71
C LEU A 278 18.98 4.74 1.19
N GLY A 279 18.05 5.24 0.39
CA GLY A 279 18.12 5.11 -1.07
C GLY A 279 17.93 3.67 -1.57
N ALA A 280 17.37 2.78 -0.75
CA ALA A 280 17.19 1.35 -1.02
C ALA A 280 15.80 1.04 -1.63
N THR A 281 15.26 1.95 -2.45
CA THR A 281 13.95 1.80 -3.09
C THR A 281 13.97 0.91 -4.33
N GLU A 282 15.14 0.61 -4.88
CA GLU A 282 15.34 -0.26 -6.05
C GLU A 282 16.13 -1.53 -5.71
N THR A 283 16.61 -1.62 -4.48
CA THR A 283 17.42 -2.74 -3.97
C THR A 283 16.69 -3.40 -2.80
N GLY A 284 17.32 -4.37 -2.18
CA GLY A 284 16.78 -5.06 -1.00
C GLY A 284 17.90 -5.53 -0.08
N PRO A 285 17.57 -6.18 1.03
CA PRO A 285 18.55 -6.79 1.91
C PRO A 285 19.22 -7.97 1.21
N SER A 286 20.44 -8.33 1.64
CA SER A 286 21.08 -9.59 1.26
C SER A 286 20.67 -10.74 2.18
N LYS A 287 20.24 -10.40 3.40
CA LYS A 287 19.99 -11.37 4.46
C LYS A 287 18.92 -10.88 5.44
N ILE A 288 18.10 -11.80 5.92
CA ILE A 288 17.11 -11.60 6.99
C ILE A 288 17.35 -12.62 8.10
N THR A 289 17.57 -12.13 9.32
CA THR A 289 17.78 -12.96 10.51
C THR A 289 16.68 -12.70 11.54
N PRO A 290 15.89 -13.71 11.95
CA PRO A 290 14.93 -13.61 13.04
C PRO A 290 15.68 -13.76 14.38
N VAL A 291 16.11 -12.62 14.97
CA VAL A 291 16.96 -12.61 16.17
C VAL A 291 16.19 -13.09 17.40
N GLU A 292 14.97 -12.57 17.56
CA GLU A 292 14.03 -12.94 18.62
C GLU A 292 12.62 -12.87 18.07
N TYR A 293 11.76 -13.83 18.40
CA TYR A 293 10.36 -13.78 18.00
C TYR A 293 9.50 -14.70 18.84
N SER A 294 8.20 -14.42 18.88
CA SER A 294 7.19 -15.25 19.51
C SER A 294 6.02 -15.46 18.55
N LEU A 295 5.75 -16.70 18.23
CA LEU A 295 4.56 -17.13 17.52
C LEU A 295 3.49 -17.54 18.54
N PRO A 296 2.23 -17.10 18.40
CA PRO A 296 1.20 -17.37 19.41
C PRO A 296 0.71 -18.83 19.41
N VAL A 297 1.02 -19.57 18.34
CA VAL A 297 0.66 -20.99 18.15
C VAL A 297 1.87 -21.77 17.64
N GLU A 298 1.83 -23.09 17.74
CA GLU A 298 2.84 -23.98 17.17
C GLU A 298 2.81 -23.93 15.64
N TYR A 299 4.01 -24.03 15.03
CA TYR A 299 4.19 -24.10 13.58
C TYR A 299 4.90 -25.38 13.18
N LYS A 300 4.41 -26.01 12.12
CA LYS A 300 5.06 -27.14 11.46
C LYS A 300 5.26 -26.81 9.99
N ASP A 301 6.49 -26.97 9.49
CA ASP A 301 6.85 -26.69 8.11
C ASP A 301 6.47 -25.27 7.64
N GLY A 302 6.49 -24.29 8.55
CA GLY A 302 6.13 -22.91 8.30
C GLY A 302 4.62 -22.61 8.30
N HIS A 303 3.76 -23.56 8.69
CA HIS A 303 2.31 -23.40 8.79
C HIS A 303 1.83 -23.56 10.23
N PRO A 304 0.84 -22.78 10.68
CA PRO A 304 0.24 -22.95 11.99
C PRO A 304 -0.46 -24.32 12.06
N VAL A 305 -0.34 -25.01 13.21
CA VAL A 305 -0.96 -26.34 13.41
C VAL A 305 -2.43 -26.26 13.85
N VAL A 306 -2.93 -25.05 14.16
CA VAL A 306 -4.33 -24.77 14.52
C VAL A 306 -4.88 -23.61 13.69
N ASP A 307 -6.19 -23.56 13.51
CA ASP A 307 -6.91 -22.56 12.71
C ASP A 307 -7.94 -21.75 13.50
N ASP A 308 -7.86 -21.82 14.84
CA ASP A 308 -8.83 -21.24 15.77
C ASP A 308 -8.22 -20.18 16.71
N GLN A 309 -6.99 -19.75 16.46
CA GLN A 309 -6.29 -18.70 17.19
C GLN A 309 -5.51 -17.80 16.23
N TYR A 310 -5.24 -16.56 16.66
CA TYR A 310 -4.33 -15.68 15.91
C TYR A 310 -3.00 -16.39 15.69
N ASN A 311 -2.44 -16.26 14.49
CA ASN A 311 -1.25 -16.98 14.12
C ASN A 311 -0.07 -16.10 13.68
N ALA A 312 -0.27 -14.80 13.42
CA ALA A 312 0.84 -13.90 13.13
C ALA A 312 1.69 -13.61 14.38
N ALA A 313 3.00 -13.36 14.19
CA ALA A 313 3.95 -13.14 15.28
C ALA A 313 3.53 -12.01 16.22
N THR A 314 3.53 -12.27 17.53
CA THR A 314 3.14 -11.32 18.58
C THR A 314 4.28 -10.42 19.01
N GLN A 315 5.51 -10.93 18.96
CA GLN A 315 6.74 -10.23 19.30
C GLN A 315 7.83 -10.61 18.32
N PHE A 316 8.68 -9.66 17.97
CA PHE A 316 9.79 -9.90 17.04
C PHE A 316 10.91 -8.86 17.18
N ARG A 317 12.12 -9.32 16.86
CA ARG A 317 13.31 -8.54 16.56
C ARG A 317 13.99 -9.16 15.35
N ILE A 318 13.90 -8.50 14.22
CA ILE A 318 14.46 -8.94 12.95
C ILE A 318 15.64 -8.05 12.58
N ARG A 319 16.70 -8.64 12.07
CA ARG A 319 17.83 -7.95 11.46
C ARG A 319 17.84 -8.20 9.97
N ALA A 320 17.85 -7.12 9.21
CA ALA A 320 18.06 -7.15 7.76
C ALA A 320 19.41 -6.48 7.44
N GLU A 321 20.25 -7.19 6.67
CA GLU A 321 21.52 -6.66 6.19
C GLU A 321 21.27 -5.91 4.89
N MET A 322 21.27 -4.58 4.96
CA MET A 322 21.00 -3.70 3.84
C MET A 322 22.27 -3.46 3.01
N PRO A 323 22.17 -2.96 1.77
CA PRO A 323 23.31 -2.54 0.99
C PRO A 323 24.23 -1.58 1.77
N ASN A 324 25.52 -1.58 1.47
CA ASN A 324 26.56 -0.77 2.14
C ASN A 324 26.78 -1.08 3.64
N GLY A 325 26.36 -2.28 4.09
CA GLY A 325 26.58 -2.74 5.45
C GLY A 325 25.69 -2.06 6.51
N VAL A 326 24.64 -1.37 6.10
CA VAL A 326 23.68 -0.78 7.04
C VAL A 326 22.84 -1.88 7.67
N GLU A 327 22.73 -1.86 9.00
CA GLU A 327 21.84 -2.76 9.75
C GLU A 327 20.45 -2.14 9.87
N LEU A 328 19.44 -2.80 9.33
CA LEU A 328 18.03 -2.46 9.57
C LEU A 328 17.44 -3.41 10.60
N ILE A 329 17.02 -2.87 11.74
CA ILE A 329 16.31 -3.62 12.79
C ILE A 329 14.82 -3.29 12.71
N ILE A 330 13.99 -4.33 12.68
CA ILE A 330 12.54 -4.22 12.83
C ILE A 330 12.17 -4.89 14.15
N THR A 331 11.59 -4.14 15.08
CA THR A 331 11.31 -4.66 16.42
C THR A 331 9.92 -4.28 16.91
N SER A 332 9.32 -5.20 17.66
CA SER A 332 8.06 -4.97 18.37
C SER A 332 8.24 -4.23 19.71
N GLU A 333 9.47 -3.89 20.07
CA GLU A 333 9.83 -3.22 21.31
C GLU A 333 10.16 -1.75 21.12
N GLY A 334 10.07 -0.99 22.21
CA GLY A 334 10.37 0.43 22.21
C GLY A 334 9.27 1.32 21.64
N ASP A 335 9.64 2.58 21.38
CA ASP A 335 8.72 3.59 20.84
C ASP A 335 8.34 3.28 19.38
N ASN A 336 7.06 3.48 19.05
CA ASN A 336 6.61 3.40 17.66
C ASN A 336 7.19 4.57 16.85
N GLY A 337 8.12 4.26 15.94
CA GLY A 337 8.84 5.23 15.13
C GLY A 337 10.14 4.66 14.56
N ILE A 338 11.00 5.54 14.09
CA ILE A 338 12.26 5.19 13.42
C ILE A 338 13.41 5.92 14.11
N LEU A 339 14.41 5.17 14.57
CA LEU A 339 15.68 5.70 15.05
C LEU A 339 16.74 5.51 13.96
N PHE A 340 17.36 6.62 13.53
CA PHE A 340 18.48 6.61 12.62
C PHE A 340 19.77 6.88 13.40
N GLU A 341 20.78 6.03 13.21
CA GLU A 341 22.09 6.10 13.88
C GLU A 341 23.19 6.13 12.80
N GLY A 342 24.01 7.14 12.83
CA GLY A 342 25.13 7.33 11.92
C GLY A 342 26.44 7.56 12.65
N THR A 343 27.54 7.76 11.89
CA THR A 343 28.88 7.95 12.43
C THR A 343 29.04 9.25 13.25
N GLU A 344 28.19 10.27 13.04
CA GLU A 344 28.29 11.59 13.62
C GLU A 344 27.07 12.00 14.45
N GLY A 345 26.09 11.12 14.59
CA GLY A 345 24.92 11.43 15.39
C GLY A 345 23.74 10.46 15.15
N ARG A 346 22.67 10.77 15.88
CA ARG A 346 21.43 10.00 15.77
C ARG A 346 20.21 10.88 16.01
N PHE A 347 19.07 10.50 15.46
CA PHE A 347 17.78 11.15 15.72
C PHE A 347 16.64 10.15 15.59
N PHE A 348 15.53 10.47 16.26
CA PHE A 348 14.31 9.69 16.22
C PHE A 348 13.18 10.46 15.53
N VAL A 349 12.34 9.76 14.74
CA VAL A 349 11.18 10.34 14.07
C VAL A 349 9.96 9.42 14.17
N ASN A 350 8.80 10.02 14.43
CA ASN A 350 7.50 9.38 14.27
C ASN A 350 6.46 10.39 13.76
N ARG A 351 5.18 9.98 13.72
CA ARG A 351 4.10 10.86 13.22
C ARG A 351 3.90 12.13 14.07
N GLY A 352 4.29 12.12 15.34
CA GLY A 352 4.09 13.21 16.29
C GLY A 352 5.30 14.10 16.51
N LYS A 353 6.51 13.53 16.41
CA LYS A 353 7.77 14.26 16.76
C LYS A 353 8.95 13.82 15.90
N ILE A 354 9.92 14.71 15.80
CA ILE A 354 11.29 14.43 15.37
C ILE A 354 12.23 15.05 16.41
N THR A 355 13.19 14.28 16.93
CA THR A 355 14.01 14.68 18.08
C THR A 355 15.44 14.15 17.95
N GLY A 356 16.39 14.89 18.51
CA GLY A 356 17.81 14.56 18.54
C GLY A 356 18.67 15.77 18.21
N LYS A 357 19.96 15.66 18.52
CA LYS A 357 20.89 16.77 18.31
C LYS A 357 20.87 17.35 16.88
N PRO A 358 20.82 16.56 15.80
CA PRO A 358 20.73 17.10 14.43
C PRO A 358 19.51 18.00 14.18
N ILE A 359 18.44 17.86 14.98
CA ILE A 359 17.26 18.72 14.91
C ILE A 359 17.47 20.03 15.68
N GLU A 360 18.11 19.95 16.84
CA GLU A 360 18.45 21.11 17.67
C GLU A 360 19.41 22.03 16.93
N ASP A 361 20.38 21.45 16.24
CA ASP A 361 21.40 22.16 15.47
C ASP A 361 20.86 22.91 14.24
N LEU A 362 19.62 22.61 13.79
CA LEU A 362 18.99 23.31 12.64
C LEU A 362 18.79 24.80 12.89
N LYS A 363 18.78 25.25 14.12
CA LYS A 363 18.68 26.69 14.47
C LYS A 363 19.92 27.47 14.03
N GLU A 364 21.10 26.87 14.16
CA GLU A 364 22.40 27.47 13.84
C GLU A 364 22.89 27.04 12.45
N ASN A 365 22.52 25.85 12.03
CA ASN A 365 22.91 25.24 10.76
C ASN A 365 21.68 24.67 10.01
N PRO A 366 20.86 25.51 9.40
CA PRO A 366 19.64 25.08 8.74
C PRO A 366 19.91 24.14 7.55
N LEU A 367 18.90 23.36 7.17
CA LEU A 367 18.95 22.63 5.89
C LEU A 367 18.91 23.61 4.73
N PRO A 368 19.44 23.23 3.54
CA PRO A 368 19.21 23.99 2.31
C PRO A 368 17.71 24.26 2.09
N GLU A 369 17.39 25.43 1.54
CA GLU A 369 16.00 25.89 1.37
C GLU A 369 15.11 24.88 0.60
N ASN A 370 15.69 24.21 -0.40
CA ASN A 370 15.01 23.21 -1.24
C ASN A 370 15.21 21.76 -0.76
N ALA A 371 15.74 21.52 0.44
CA ALA A 371 16.09 20.16 0.89
C ALA A 371 14.89 19.20 0.96
N ILE A 372 13.74 19.69 1.37
CA ILE A 372 12.48 18.89 1.44
C ILE A 372 11.96 18.60 0.04
N GLU A 373 11.95 19.61 -0.83
CA GLU A 373 11.51 19.43 -2.22
C GLU A 373 12.44 18.47 -3.00
N ALA A 374 13.74 18.50 -2.72
CA ALA A 374 14.72 17.60 -3.30
C ALA A 374 14.48 16.14 -2.86
N VAL A 375 14.01 15.90 -1.63
CA VAL A 375 13.59 14.59 -1.16
C VAL A 375 12.32 14.14 -1.89
N TYR A 376 11.36 15.04 -2.01
CA TYR A 376 10.05 14.76 -2.60
C TYR A 376 10.11 14.59 -4.13
N GLY A 377 11.07 15.22 -4.77
CA GLY A 377 11.23 15.23 -6.23
C GLY A 377 10.41 16.32 -6.94
N GLY A 378 10.06 17.38 -6.21
CA GLY A 378 9.28 18.52 -6.71
C GLY A 378 8.50 19.22 -5.60
N PRO A 379 7.52 20.08 -5.97
CA PRO A 379 6.66 20.74 -4.99
C PRO A 379 5.94 19.75 -4.08
N VAL A 380 6.04 19.95 -2.78
CA VAL A 380 5.50 19.02 -1.79
C VAL A 380 3.99 19.10 -1.72
N SER A 381 3.32 17.97 -1.91
CA SER A 381 1.90 17.82 -1.59
C SER A 381 1.75 17.31 -0.15
N GLU A 382 1.05 18.06 0.69
CA GLU A 382 0.73 17.63 2.06
C GLU A 382 -0.49 16.72 2.14
N ASN A 383 -1.10 16.40 1.00
CA ASN A 383 -2.26 15.55 0.93
C ASN A 383 -2.05 14.39 -0.05
N HIS A 384 -2.19 13.18 0.46
CA HIS A 384 -1.92 11.96 -0.30
C HIS A 384 -2.86 11.77 -1.48
N THR A 385 -4.15 12.08 -1.34
CA THR A 385 -5.13 12.03 -2.44
C THR A 385 -4.84 13.10 -3.51
N ALA A 386 -4.43 14.32 -3.10
CA ALA A 386 -4.06 15.35 -4.06
C ALA A 386 -2.87 14.91 -4.94
N ASN A 387 -1.86 14.27 -4.34
CA ASN A 387 -0.72 13.71 -5.08
C ASN A 387 -1.16 12.61 -6.06
N PHE A 388 -2.12 11.75 -5.68
CA PHE A 388 -2.69 10.76 -6.59
C PHE A 388 -3.36 11.41 -7.81
N ILE A 389 -4.21 12.42 -7.57
CA ILE A 389 -4.93 13.13 -8.64
C ILE A 389 -3.95 13.90 -9.56
N GLU A 390 -2.89 14.45 -8.99
CA GLU A 390 -1.82 15.07 -9.79
C GLU A 390 -1.13 14.04 -10.69
N GLY A 391 -0.83 12.85 -10.15
CA GLY A 391 -0.36 11.71 -10.93
C GLY A 391 -1.32 11.32 -12.04
N MET A 392 -2.62 11.23 -11.75
CA MET A 392 -3.64 10.95 -12.77
C MET A 392 -3.66 11.99 -13.90
N LYS A 393 -3.55 13.28 -13.58
CA LYS A 393 -3.54 14.37 -14.56
C LYS A 393 -2.26 14.38 -15.40
N SER A 394 -1.11 14.22 -14.77
CA SER A 394 0.20 14.24 -15.43
C SER A 394 0.58 12.92 -16.08
N ARG A 395 -0.14 11.84 -15.78
CA ARG A 395 0.19 10.44 -16.13
C ARG A 395 1.56 9.98 -15.59
N LYS A 396 2.04 10.60 -14.52
CA LYS A 396 3.23 10.20 -13.79
C LYS A 396 2.83 9.39 -12.56
N GLN A 397 3.69 8.45 -12.18
CA GLN A 397 3.46 7.71 -10.94
C GLN A 397 3.59 8.65 -9.73
N PRO A 398 2.71 8.49 -8.72
CA PRO A 398 2.75 9.29 -7.49
C PRO A 398 3.96 8.96 -6.61
N ILE A 399 4.13 9.75 -5.53
CA ILE A 399 5.25 9.60 -4.60
C ILE A 399 5.30 8.22 -3.92
N SER A 400 4.17 7.56 -3.76
CA SER A 400 4.05 6.21 -3.18
C SER A 400 3.75 5.20 -4.29
N ASP A 401 4.73 4.97 -5.16
CA ASP A 401 4.66 4.05 -6.27
C ASP A 401 4.76 2.58 -5.84
N VAL A 402 4.35 1.68 -6.73
CA VAL A 402 4.32 0.23 -6.44
C VAL A 402 5.70 -0.39 -6.31
N TRP A 403 6.69 0.08 -7.07
CA TRP A 403 8.02 -0.54 -7.12
C TRP A 403 8.76 -0.30 -5.82
N SER A 404 8.87 0.96 -5.39
CA SER A 404 9.53 1.31 -4.13
C SER A 404 8.81 0.69 -2.93
N HIS A 405 7.47 0.64 -2.94
CA HIS A 405 6.70 0.00 -1.88
C HIS A 405 6.92 -1.51 -1.82
N ASN A 406 6.90 -2.21 -2.96
CA ASN A 406 7.12 -3.65 -2.99
C ASN A 406 8.52 -4.04 -2.51
N ARG A 407 9.57 -3.28 -2.88
CA ARG A 407 10.93 -3.53 -2.39
C ARG A 407 11.04 -3.47 -0.87
N MET A 408 10.36 -2.51 -0.26
CA MET A 408 10.26 -2.44 1.19
C MET A 408 9.42 -3.58 1.76
N LEU A 409 8.26 -3.88 1.14
CA LEU A 409 7.34 -4.90 1.64
C LEU A 409 7.94 -6.32 1.56
N GLU A 410 8.84 -6.58 0.59
CA GLU A 410 9.64 -7.82 0.54
C GLU A 410 10.39 -8.06 1.85
N ILE A 411 10.96 -7.02 2.47
CA ILE A 411 11.65 -7.15 3.76
C ILE A 411 10.69 -7.67 4.84
N CYS A 412 9.47 -7.13 4.87
CA CYS A 412 8.46 -7.55 5.84
C CYS A 412 7.97 -8.99 5.56
N HIS A 413 7.76 -9.35 4.30
CA HIS A 413 7.37 -10.72 3.93
C HIS A 413 8.46 -11.73 4.23
N LEU A 414 9.71 -11.45 3.85
CA LEU A 414 10.87 -12.30 4.17
C LEU A 414 11.05 -12.47 5.68
N SER A 415 10.81 -11.40 6.46
CA SER A 415 10.84 -11.48 7.92
C SER A 415 9.77 -12.42 8.47
N ASN A 416 8.55 -12.38 7.95
CA ASN A 416 7.51 -13.34 8.31
C ASN A 416 7.88 -14.77 7.93
N ILE A 417 8.41 -14.99 6.72
CA ILE A 417 8.86 -16.31 6.26
C ILE A 417 9.97 -16.84 7.16
N SER A 418 10.96 -16.01 7.52
CA SER A 418 12.07 -16.41 8.38
C SER A 418 11.62 -16.82 9.77
N MET A 419 10.66 -16.09 10.39
CA MET A 419 10.08 -16.47 11.69
C MET A 419 9.27 -17.76 11.62
N ARG A 420 8.44 -17.92 10.58
CA ARG A 420 7.62 -19.12 10.35
C ARG A 420 8.46 -20.38 10.16
N LEU A 421 9.63 -20.25 9.54
CA LEU A 421 10.56 -21.35 9.30
C LEU A 421 11.64 -21.48 10.37
N GLY A 422 11.75 -20.50 11.29
CA GLY A 422 12.70 -20.51 12.40
C GLY A 422 14.16 -20.41 11.97
N ARG A 423 14.45 -19.77 10.83
CA ARG A 423 15.82 -19.67 10.30
C ARG A 423 16.08 -18.39 9.53
N GLU A 424 17.37 -18.08 9.39
CA GLU A 424 17.90 -17.02 8.55
C GLU A 424 17.63 -17.31 7.08
N LEU A 425 17.39 -16.26 6.28
CA LEU A 425 17.18 -16.34 4.84
C LEU A 425 18.21 -15.48 4.13
N SER A 426 18.87 -16.05 3.10
CA SER A 426 19.68 -15.30 2.13
C SER A 426 18.79 -14.91 0.97
N TRP A 427 18.82 -13.63 0.58
CA TRP A 427 17.95 -13.08 -0.45
C TRP A 427 18.75 -12.52 -1.62
N ASP A 428 18.37 -12.86 -2.85
CA ASP A 428 18.85 -12.18 -4.05
C ASP A 428 17.84 -11.09 -4.46
N PRO A 429 18.15 -9.81 -4.25
CA PRO A 429 17.23 -8.72 -4.57
C PRO A 429 17.06 -8.48 -6.07
N VAL A 430 17.95 -9.02 -6.92
CA VAL A 430 17.86 -8.92 -8.39
C VAL A 430 16.95 -10.01 -8.94
N ALA A 431 17.20 -11.26 -8.58
CA ALA A 431 16.35 -12.39 -8.95
C ALA A 431 15.01 -12.37 -8.20
N ARG A 432 14.98 -11.70 -7.04
CA ARG A 432 13.83 -11.67 -6.11
C ARG A 432 13.42 -13.07 -5.67
N GLU A 433 14.41 -13.82 -5.17
CA GLU A 433 14.26 -15.20 -4.68
C GLU A 433 15.14 -15.45 -3.45
N ILE A 434 14.75 -16.43 -2.65
CA ILE A 434 15.53 -16.88 -1.49
C ILE A 434 16.57 -17.89 -1.97
N VAL A 435 17.84 -17.58 -1.72
CA VAL A 435 18.97 -18.34 -2.28
C VAL A 435 19.09 -19.69 -1.59
N GLY A 436 19.04 -20.76 -2.40
CA GLY A 436 19.32 -22.13 -1.94
C GLY A 436 18.26 -22.75 -1.00
N ASP A 437 17.07 -22.14 -0.86
CA ASP A 437 16.01 -22.62 0.02
C ASP A 437 14.67 -22.79 -0.72
N PRO A 438 14.43 -23.96 -1.34
CA PRO A 438 13.16 -24.22 -2.05
C PRO A 438 11.92 -24.17 -1.16
N GLN A 439 12.01 -24.57 0.11
CA GLN A 439 10.90 -24.49 1.04
C GLN A 439 10.53 -23.03 1.32
N ALA A 440 11.52 -22.20 1.61
CA ALA A 440 11.25 -20.77 1.84
C ALA A 440 10.71 -20.08 0.57
N ASN A 441 11.20 -20.43 -0.61
CA ASN A 441 10.70 -19.91 -1.89
C ASN A 441 9.24 -20.30 -2.15
N SER A 442 8.74 -21.42 -1.63
CA SER A 442 7.31 -21.76 -1.77
C SER A 442 6.37 -20.77 -1.07
N PHE A 443 6.87 -19.96 -0.12
CA PHE A 443 6.11 -18.91 0.57
C PHE A 443 6.11 -17.56 -0.17
N LEU A 444 6.83 -17.42 -1.28
CA LEU A 444 6.79 -16.21 -2.10
C LEU A 444 5.46 -16.04 -2.84
N SER A 445 4.69 -17.13 -2.96
CA SER A 445 3.35 -17.18 -3.52
C SER A 445 2.38 -17.91 -2.59
N ARG A 446 1.12 -17.98 -2.98
CA ARG A 446 0.09 -18.78 -2.30
C ARG A 446 -0.90 -19.36 -3.29
N GLU A 447 -1.57 -20.43 -2.90
CA GLU A 447 -2.73 -20.92 -3.64
C GLU A 447 -3.93 -20.00 -3.43
N TYR A 448 -4.67 -19.78 -4.50
CA TYR A 448 -5.94 -19.04 -4.45
C TYR A 448 -7.11 -20.01 -4.45
N ARG A 449 -8.14 -19.68 -3.69
CA ARG A 449 -9.39 -20.43 -3.70
C ARG A 449 -9.97 -20.44 -5.12
N LYS A 450 -10.48 -21.63 -5.55
CA LYS A 450 -11.08 -21.81 -6.86
C LYS A 450 -12.19 -20.78 -7.13
N GLY A 451 -12.13 -20.10 -8.28
CA GLY A 451 -13.03 -19.03 -8.69
C GLY A 451 -12.58 -17.63 -8.24
N PHE A 452 -11.51 -17.53 -7.43
CA PHE A 452 -10.93 -16.27 -6.98
C PHE A 452 -9.45 -16.11 -7.37
N GLU A 453 -8.99 -16.89 -8.33
CA GLU A 453 -7.63 -16.83 -8.84
C GLU A 453 -7.32 -15.42 -9.36
N ILE A 454 -6.10 -14.97 -9.15
CA ILE A 454 -5.60 -13.73 -9.73
C ILE A 454 -4.97 -14.09 -11.07
N ARG A 455 -5.63 -13.73 -12.16
CA ARG A 455 -5.09 -14.02 -13.49
C ARG A 455 -3.85 -13.16 -13.75
N ALA A 456 -2.77 -13.81 -14.17
CA ALA A 456 -1.52 -13.14 -14.56
C ALA A 456 -1.64 -12.38 -15.89
#